data_8db026d20cc6ed9f4e95d6918ed25ffe
#
_entry.id   8db026d20cc6ed9f4e95d6918ed25ffe
#
_cell.length_a   1.000
_cell.length_b   1.000
_cell.length_c   1.000
_cell.angle_alpha   90.00
_cell.angle_beta   90.00
_cell.angle_gamma   90.00
#
_symmetry.space_group_name_H-M   'P 1'
#
loop_
_entity.id
_entity.type
_entity.pdbx_description
1 polymer ?
#
loop_
_entity_poly.entity_id
_entity_poly.type
_entity_poly.pdbx_seq_one_letter_code
_entity_poly.pdbx_strand_id
1 'polypeptide(L)'
;MNKCALCGSEAKLELSHILPKFFFRYLKKSSPTGNIRSTSNPNRIIQDGEKVPFLCGECEDLFSRWETSFANNIFYPYEKGEKSQFSYNSDLSKFLASLSFRCLKLAYTQDRLENIDENQVPYVSKALDNLANYLLGNNPHPKEQRQFLVLLDTAESHSGYVGGIKESEFNLYATRAIEYDVVANDIAIFIYIKFLKFLVLCPVYIQSQKGWRSCRVNHRGGILKPSSIELNDYVLHRMINGARKAINSRESISGRQSDIIKKNLNEQQPEKLANSPIAQAILKSKA
;
A
#
# COMPACT_ATOMS: atom_id res chain seq x y z
N MET A 1 -25.72 16.41 -9.94
CA MET A 1 -25.27 15.09 -9.46
C MET A 1 -23.81 14.94 -9.84
N ASN A 2 -23.02 14.24 -9.03
CA ASN A 2 -21.60 14.02 -9.33
C ASN A 2 -21.44 12.72 -10.12
N LYS A 3 -20.40 12.65 -10.98
CA LYS A 3 -20.12 11.46 -11.77
C LYS A 3 -19.29 10.46 -10.98
N CYS A 4 -19.69 9.18 -10.99
CA CYS A 4 -18.92 8.09 -10.41
C CYS A 4 -17.54 8.00 -11.11
N ALA A 5 -16.47 7.93 -10.32
CA ALA A 5 -15.11 7.90 -10.85
C ALA A 5 -14.82 6.66 -11.71
N LEU A 6 -15.50 5.52 -11.46
CA LEU A 6 -15.30 4.27 -12.19
C LEU A 6 -16.22 4.14 -13.41
N CYS A 7 -17.55 4.17 -13.21
CA CYS A 7 -18.50 3.90 -14.30
C CYS A 7 -18.98 5.15 -15.04
N GLY A 8 -18.66 6.35 -14.54
CA GLY A 8 -19.07 7.62 -15.15
C GLY A 8 -20.55 8.00 -14.98
N SER A 9 -21.36 7.14 -14.36
CA SER A 9 -22.79 7.40 -14.15
C SER A 9 -23.00 8.55 -13.18
N GLU A 10 -24.01 9.38 -13.44
CA GLU A 10 -24.47 10.40 -12.51
C GLU A 10 -25.22 9.75 -11.34
N ALA A 11 -24.70 9.88 -10.14
CA ALA A 11 -25.25 9.26 -8.94
C ALA A 11 -24.85 10.02 -7.68
N LYS A 12 -25.49 9.68 -6.55
CA LYS A 12 -24.96 9.98 -5.24
C LYS A 12 -23.66 9.21 -5.04
N LEU A 13 -22.57 9.91 -4.72
CA LEU A 13 -21.30 9.27 -4.45
C LEU A 13 -21.17 8.88 -2.98
N GLU A 14 -20.66 7.68 -2.75
CA GLU A 14 -20.29 7.21 -1.43
C GLU A 14 -18.96 7.85 -0.99
N LEU A 15 -18.76 7.99 0.31
CA LEU A 15 -17.50 8.44 0.91
C LEU A 15 -16.50 7.28 0.93
N SER A 16 -15.89 7.05 -0.22
CA SER A 16 -15.00 5.91 -0.47
C SER A 16 -13.63 6.08 0.17
N HIS A 17 -13.11 5.04 0.78
CA HIS A 17 -11.70 4.99 1.18
C HIS A 17 -10.81 4.76 -0.04
N ILE A 18 -9.75 5.55 -0.17
CA ILE A 18 -8.74 5.36 -1.23
C ILE A 18 -7.96 4.07 -0.98
N LEU A 19 -7.49 3.85 0.24
CA LEU A 19 -6.99 2.56 0.70
C LEU A 19 -7.98 1.92 1.67
N PRO A 20 -8.25 0.61 1.57
CA PRO A 20 -9.26 -0.09 2.36
C PRO A 20 -9.14 0.14 3.87
N LYS A 21 -10.27 0.39 4.52
CA LYS A 21 -10.36 0.64 5.96
C LYS A 21 -9.74 -0.46 6.82
N PHE A 22 -9.78 -1.72 6.37
CA PHE A 22 -9.25 -2.83 7.15
C PHE A 22 -7.74 -2.78 7.34
N PHE A 23 -6.95 -2.15 6.44
CA PHE A 23 -5.52 -1.91 6.64
C PHE A 23 -5.27 -1.08 7.89
N PHE A 24 -5.96 0.04 8.00
CA PHE A 24 -5.84 0.95 9.15
C PHE A 24 -6.35 0.34 10.44
N ARG A 25 -7.46 -0.42 10.35
CA ARG A 25 -8.02 -1.15 11.49
C ARG A 25 -7.03 -2.18 12.04
N TYR A 26 -6.38 -2.94 11.15
CA TYR A 26 -5.38 -3.91 11.55
C TYR A 26 -4.12 -3.24 12.12
N LEU A 27 -3.60 -2.20 11.45
CA LEU A 27 -2.46 -1.44 11.94
C LEU A 27 -2.72 -0.88 13.34
N LYS A 28 -3.91 -0.32 13.57
CA LYS A 28 -4.34 0.21 14.87
C LYS A 28 -4.44 -0.89 15.94
N LYS A 29 -5.12 -2.01 15.61
CA LYS A 29 -5.29 -3.13 16.54
C LYS A 29 -3.97 -3.80 16.93
N SER A 30 -3.01 -3.87 16.01
CA SER A 30 -1.68 -4.46 16.21
C SER A 30 -0.63 -3.44 16.69
N SER A 31 -1.02 -2.19 16.92
CA SER A 31 -0.16 -1.17 17.55
C SER A 31 -0.21 -1.32 19.07
N PRO A 32 0.94 -1.30 19.77
CA PRO A 32 0.98 -1.36 21.23
C PRO A 32 0.16 -0.25 21.92
N THR A 33 0.10 0.94 21.31
CA THR A 33 -0.68 2.08 21.85
C THR A 33 -2.13 2.10 21.38
N GLY A 34 -2.55 1.21 20.48
CA GLY A 34 -3.87 1.24 19.85
C GLY A 34 -4.12 2.44 18.95
N ASN A 35 -3.09 3.22 18.63
CA ASN A 35 -3.18 4.45 17.87
C ASN A 35 -2.31 4.41 16.61
N ILE A 36 -2.72 5.16 15.59
CA ILE A 36 -1.95 5.41 14.37
C ILE A 36 -1.79 6.92 14.16
N ARG A 37 -0.71 7.30 13.50
CA ARG A 37 -0.36 8.70 13.25
C ARG A 37 0.06 8.89 11.80
N SER A 38 -0.22 10.07 11.26
CA SER A 38 0.29 10.44 9.93
C SER A 38 1.73 10.95 10.04
N THR A 39 2.55 10.65 9.04
CA THR A 39 3.90 11.22 8.93
C THR A 39 3.89 12.73 8.66
N SER A 40 2.82 13.27 8.10
CA SER A 40 2.65 14.71 7.87
C SER A 40 2.27 15.49 9.14
N ASN A 41 1.63 14.81 10.11
CA ASN A 41 1.29 15.40 11.41
C ASN A 41 1.38 14.35 12.53
N PRO A 42 2.61 14.05 13.03
CA PRO A 42 2.84 12.97 13.98
C PRO A 42 2.27 13.25 15.37
N ASN A 43 1.95 14.51 15.68
CA ASN A 43 1.35 14.88 16.95
C ASN A 43 -0.17 14.64 17.01
N ARG A 44 -0.80 14.31 15.86
CA ARG A 44 -2.23 14.02 15.78
C ARG A 44 -2.48 12.53 15.54
N ILE A 45 -3.36 11.95 16.36
CA ILE A 45 -3.89 10.61 16.13
C ILE A 45 -4.89 10.67 14.97
N ILE A 46 -4.76 9.76 14.01
CA ILE A 46 -5.73 9.57 12.94
C ILE A 46 -6.55 8.31 13.16
N GLN A 47 -7.77 8.28 12.65
CA GLN A 47 -8.67 7.13 12.85
C GLN A 47 -8.59 6.11 11.74
N ASP A 48 -8.46 6.57 10.50
CA ASP A 48 -8.36 5.76 9.29
C ASP A 48 -7.71 6.57 8.15
N GLY A 49 -7.77 6.03 6.92
CA GLY A 49 -7.17 6.64 5.73
C GLY A 49 -8.01 7.75 5.09
N GLU A 50 -7.49 8.28 4.00
CA GLU A 50 -8.13 9.30 3.18
C GLU A 50 -9.45 8.79 2.58
N LYS A 51 -10.48 9.62 2.65
CA LYS A 51 -11.83 9.38 2.10
C LYS A 51 -12.28 10.58 1.28
N VAL A 52 -12.88 10.28 0.15
CA VAL A 52 -13.48 11.30 -0.73
C VAL A 52 -14.80 10.77 -1.32
N PRO A 53 -15.75 11.63 -1.67
CA PRO A 53 -16.88 11.25 -2.52
C PRO A 53 -16.34 10.76 -3.87
N PHE A 54 -16.49 9.46 -4.21
CA PHE A 54 -15.72 8.88 -5.31
C PHE A 54 -16.51 7.91 -6.19
N LEU A 55 -17.14 6.90 -5.61
CA LEU A 55 -17.86 5.85 -6.32
C LEU A 55 -19.35 5.92 -6.05
N CYS A 56 -20.19 5.46 -6.99
CA CYS A 56 -21.58 5.16 -6.71
C CYS A 56 -21.69 3.87 -5.87
N GLY A 57 -22.85 3.63 -5.26
CA GLY A 57 -23.07 2.46 -4.39
C GLY A 57 -22.74 1.12 -5.08
N GLU A 58 -23.17 0.92 -6.32
CA GLU A 58 -22.90 -0.33 -7.09
C GLU A 58 -21.38 -0.57 -7.27
N CYS A 59 -20.62 0.49 -7.58
CA CYS A 59 -19.18 0.38 -7.74
C CYS A 59 -18.46 0.19 -6.40
N GLU A 60 -18.97 0.78 -5.32
CA GLU A 60 -18.46 0.55 -3.96
C GLU A 60 -18.69 -0.91 -3.54
N ASP A 61 -19.87 -1.47 -3.78
CA ASP A 61 -20.20 -2.86 -3.50
C ASP A 61 -19.33 -3.83 -4.32
N LEU A 62 -19.07 -3.48 -5.60
CA LEU A 62 -18.17 -4.25 -6.45
C LEU A 62 -16.75 -4.33 -5.84
N PHE A 63 -16.20 -3.22 -5.39
CA PHE A 63 -14.86 -3.18 -4.78
C PHE A 63 -14.84 -3.88 -3.42
N SER A 64 -15.89 -3.71 -2.62
CA SER A 64 -16.04 -4.34 -1.30
C SER A 64 -15.98 -5.86 -1.36
N ARG A 65 -16.51 -6.48 -2.40
CA ARG A 65 -16.42 -7.95 -2.60
C ARG A 65 -14.98 -8.41 -2.76
N TRP A 66 -14.19 -7.74 -3.58
CA TRP A 66 -12.76 -8.08 -3.77
C TRP A 66 -11.93 -7.76 -2.53
N GLU A 67 -12.23 -6.67 -1.83
CA GLU A 67 -11.59 -6.31 -0.55
C GLU A 67 -11.83 -7.40 0.50
N THR A 68 -13.06 -7.87 0.62
CA THR A 68 -13.44 -8.94 1.55
C THR A 68 -12.73 -10.25 1.23
N SER A 69 -12.68 -10.62 -0.06
CA SER A 69 -11.96 -11.80 -0.54
C SER A 69 -10.48 -11.74 -0.18
N PHE A 70 -9.80 -10.63 -0.48
CA PHE A 70 -8.39 -10.44 -0.16
C PHE A 70 -8.13 -10.41 1.36
N ALA A 71 -8.95 -9.68 2.11
CA ALA A 71 -8.79 -9.55 3.56
C ALA A 71 -8.83 -10.91 4.26
N ASN A 72 -9.83 -11.75 3.94
CA ASN A 72 -10.04 -13.01 4.63
C ASN A 72 -9.11 -14.13 4.16
N ASN A 73 -8.82 -14.19 2.86
CA ASN A 73 -8.10 -15.33 2.28
C ASN A 73 -6.58 -15.13 2.24
N ILE A 74 -6.09 -13.88 2.25
CA ILE A 74 -4.66 -13.57 2.10
C ILE A 74 -4.16 -12.68 3.23
N PHE A 75 -4.76 -11.50 3.41
CA PHE A 75 -4.23 -10.46 4.29
C PHE A 75 -4.13 -10.91 5.75
N TYR A 76 -5.26 -11.28 6.36
CA TYR A 76 -5.25 -11.68 7.77
C TYR A 76 -4.43 -12.93 8.04
N PRO A 77 -4.53 -14.01 7.25
CA PRO A 77 -3.68 -15.19 7.45
C PRO A 77 -2.17 -14.90 7.31
N TYR A 78 -1.78 -14.03 6.36
CA TYR A 78 -0.38 -13.66 6.20
C TYR A 78 0.14 -12.77 7.33
N GLU A 79 -0.62 -11.72 7.70
CA GLU A 79 -0.23 -10.80 8.78
C GLU A 79 -0.11 -11.51 10.13
N LYS A 80 -0.93 -12.52 10.39
CA LYS A 80 -0.87 -13.34 11.60
C LYS A 80 0.19 -14.43 11.56
N GLY A 81 0.84 -14.66 10.42
CA GLY A 81 1.81 -15.74 10.24
C GLY A 81 1.21 -17.15 10.18
N GLU A 82 -0.10 -17.25 9.93
CA GLU A 82 -0.81 -18.53 9.83
C GLU A 82 -0.49 -19.28 8.53
N LYS A 83 -0.23 -18.52 7.46
CA LYS A 83 0.10 -19.03 6.12
C LYS A 83 1.10 -18.11 5.42
N SER A 84 1.98 -18.70 4.62
CA SER A 84 2.92 -17.98 3.75
C SER A 84 2.66 -18.21 2.26
N GLN A 85 1.79 -19.16 1.90
CA GLN A 85 1.44 -19.48 0.52
C GLN A 85 -0.08 -19.52 0.36
N PHE A 86 -0.59 -18.94 -0.74
CA PHE A 86 -2.01 -18.75 -1.00
C PHE A 86 -2.35 -19.07 -2.44
N SER A 87 -3.33 -19.93 -2.66
CA SER A 87 -4.01 -20.02 -3.96
C SER A 87 -4.97 -18.84 -4.10
N TYR A 88 -4.99 -18.23 -5.26
CA TYR A 88 -5.88 -17.09 -5.56
C TYR A 88 -6.53 -17.25 -6.94
N ASN A 89 -7.68 -16.62 -7.11
CA ASN A 89 -8.42 -16.49 -8.36
C ASN A 89 -8.30 -15.06 -8.93
N SER A 90 -9.15 -14.70 -9.88
CA SER A 90 -9.20 -13.37 -10.49
C SER A 90 -9.47 -12.22 -9.50
N ASP A 91 -10.09 -12.51 -8.34
CA ASP A 91 -10.42 -11.49 -7.34
C ASP A 91 -9.18 -10.76 -6.81
N LEU A 92 -8.05 -11.46 -6.66
CA LEU A 92 -6.80 -10.81 -6.26
C LEU A 92 -6.37 -9.75 -7.28
N SER A 93 -6.38 -10.09 -8.57
CA SER A 93 -6.02 -9.13 -9.62
C SER A 93 -7.00 -7.95 -9.69
N LYS A 94 -8.31 -8.22 -9.52
CA LYS A 94 -9.35 -7.17 -9.46
C LYS A 94 -9.17 -6.27 -8.24
N PHE A 95 -8.87 -6.84 -7.08
CA PHE A 95 -8.58 -6.10 -5.87
C PHE A 95 -7.39 -5.14 -6.05
N LEU A 96 -6.24 -5.65 -6.53
CA LEU A 96 -5.05 -4.83 -6.75
C LEU A 96 -5.29 -3.74 -7.81
N ALA A 97 -6.01 -4.07 -8.89
CA ALA A 97 -6.39 -3.09 -9.91
C ALA A 97 -7.32 -2.01 -9.35
N SER A 98 -8.23 -2.34 -8.43
CA SER A 98 -9.10 -1.36 -7.76
C SER A 98 -8.33 -0.38 -6.87
N LEU A 99 -7.28 -0.86 -6.19
CA LEU A 99 -6.36 0.01 -5.44
C LEU A 99 -5.62 0.96 -6.38
N SER A 100 -5.03 0.39 -7.45
CA SER A 100 -4.29 1.17 -8.44
C SER A 100 -5.18 2.22 -9.12
N PHE A 101 -6.40 1.86 -9.48
CA PHE A 101 -7.37 2.78 -10.06
C PHE A 101 -7.69 3.94 -9.11
N ARG A 102 -8.03 3.65 -7.85
CA ARG A 102 -8.37 4.69 -6.85
C ARG A 102 -7.22 5.67 -6.65
N CYS A 103 -6.00 5.17 -6.46
CA CYS A 103 -4.82 6.00 -6.25
C CYS A 103 -4.52 6.89 -7.48
N LEU A 104 -4.49 6.30 -8.68
CA LEU A 104 -4.18 7.04 -9.90
C LEU A 104 -5.29 8.05 -10.25
N LYS A 105 -6.57 7.64 -10.13
CA LYS A 105 -7.70 8.52 -10.44
C LYS A 105 -7.76 9.71 -9.50
N LEU A 106 -7.53 9.49 -8.20
CA LEU A 106 -7.50 10.58 -7.22
C LEU A 106 -6.34 11.55 -7.52
N ALA A 107 -5.13 11.02 -7.75
CA ALA A 107 -3.97 11.84 -8.08
C ALA A 107 -4.22 12.67 -9.34
N TYR A 108 -4.81 12.07 -10.38
CA TYR A 108 -5.15 12.75 -11.62
C TYR A 108 -6.22 13.83 -11.45
N THR A 109 -7.29 13.56 -10.66
CA THR A 109 -8.40 14.52 -10.49
C THR A 109 -8.10 15.64 -9.51
N GLN A 110 -7.13 15.47 -8.62
CA GLN A 110 -6.72 16.46 -7.63
C GLN A 110 -5.41 17.16 -7.97
N ASP A 111 -4.93 17.01 -9.23
CA ASP A 111 -3.69 17.61 -9.71
C ASP A 111 -2.47 17.32 -8.82
N ARG A 112 -2.39 16.06 -8.33
CA ARG A 112 -1.29 15.57 -7.48
C ARG A 112 -0.21 14.83 -8.27
N LEU A 113 -0.12 15.08 -9.59
CA LEU A 113 0.85 14.45 -10.49
C LEU A 113 2.02 15.40 -10.77
N GLU A 114 2.68 15.85 -9.70
CA GLU A 114 3.66 16.96 -9.71
C GLU A 114 4.88 16.75 -10.64
N ASN A 115 5.17 15.51 -11.03
CA ASN A 115 6.35 15.18 -11.84
C ASN A 115 5.96 14.52 -13.18
N ILE A 116 4.77 14.79 -13.69
CA ILE A 116 4.31 14.26 -14.99
C ILE A 116 4.27 15.37 -16.01
N ASP A 117 5.09 15.23 -17.07
CA ASP A 117 5.10 16.14 -18.19
C ASP A 117 3.86 16.00 -19.08
N GLU A 118 3.52 17.04 -19.84
CA GLU A 118 2.37 17.03 -20.77
C GLU A 118 2.40 15.84 -21.74
N ASN A 119 3.58 15.44 -22.21
CA ASN A 119 3.77 14.27 -23.06
C ASN A 119 3.49 12.93 -22.37
N GLN A 120 3.46 12.90 -21.05
CA GLN A 120 3.21 11.72 -20.22
C GLN A 120 1.74 11.58 -19.80
N VAL A 121 0.96 12.65 -19.84
CA VAL A 121 -0.48 12.66 -19.51
C VAL A 121 -1.28 11.62 -20.32
N PRO A 122 -1.04 11.41 -21.62
CA PRO A 122 -1.74 10.38 -22.39
C PRO A 122 -1.56 8.96 -21.84
N TYR A 123 -0.40 8.63 -21.26
CA TYR A 123 -0.17 7.34 -20.60
C TYR A 123 -1.01 7.17 -19.35
N VAL A 124 -1.19 8.24 -18.57
CA VAL A 124 -2.04 8.24 -17.36
C VAL A 124 -3.50 8.02 -17.74
N SER A 125 -4.00 8.75 -18.74
CA SER A 125 -5.38 8.61 -19.24
C SER A 125 -5.63 7.20 -19.76
N LYS A 126 -4.73 6.65 -20.57
CA LYS A 126 -4.79 5.28 -21.09
C LYS A 126 -4.79 4.25 -19.96
N ALA A 127 -3.97 4.44 -18.92
CA ALA A 127 -3.90 3.54 -17.77
C ALA A 127 -5.21 3.55 -16.98
N LEU A 128 -5.81 4.72 -16.76
CA LEU A 128 -7.12 4.86 -16.12
C LEU A 128 -8.21 4.14 -16.90
N ASP A 129 -8.25 4.30 -18.23
CA ASP A 129 -9.22 3.62 -19.10
C ASP A 129 -9.04 2.09 -19.07
N ASN A 130 -7.82 1.60 -19.14
CA ASN A 130 -7.53 0.17 -19.08
C ASN A 130 -7.95 -0.44 -17.74
N LEU A 131 -7.63 0.24 -16.62
CA LEU A 131 -8.03 -0.20 -15.28
C LEU A 131 -9.55 -0.17 -15.12
N ALA A 132 -10.22 0.91 -15.53
CA ALA A 132 -11.68 1.03 -15.45
C ALA A 132 -12.38 -0.07 -16.27
N ASN A 133 -12.00 -0.27 -17.53
CA ASN A 133 -12.58 -1.30 -18.40
C ASN A 133 -12.33 -2.72 -17.85
N TYR A 134 -11.16 -2.98 -17.26
CA TYR A 134 -10.91 -4.26 -16.60
C TYR A 134 -11.79 -4.46 -15.37
N LEU A 135 -11.94 -3.44 -14.52
CA LEU A 135 -12.75 -3.49 -13.31
C LEU A 135 -14.25 -3.66 -13.62
N LEU A 136 -14.74 -2.98 -14.63
CA LEU A 136 -16.15 -3.09 -15.11
C LEU A 136 -16.43 -4.39 -15.88
N GLY A 137 -15.40 -5.18 -16.20
CA GLY A 137 -15.59 -6.44 -16.94
C GLY A 137 -15.62 -6.29 -18.47
N ASN A 138 -15.41 -5.08 -18.99
CA ASN A 138 -15.35 -4.80 -20.43
C ASN A 138 -14.09 -5.41 -21.09
N ASN A 139 -13.02 -5.57 -20.31
CA ASN A 139 -11.80 -6.25 -20.73
C ASN A 139 -11.50 -7.46 -19.81
N PRO A 140 -11.07 -8.61 -20.39
CA PRO A 140 -10.78 -9.81 -19.61
C PRO A 140 -9.45 -9.72 -18.81
N HIS A 141 -8.61 -8.73 -19.10
CA HIS A 141 -7.30 -8.52 -18.46
C HIS A 141 -6.94 -7.03 -18.43
N PRO A 142 -6.05 -6.60 -17.50
CA PRO A 142 -5.72 -5.18 -17.30
C PRO A 142 -4.73 -4.61 -18.34
N LYS A 143 -4.52 -5.28 -19.46
CA LYS A 143 -3.58 -4.90 -20.52
C LYS A 143 -2.16 -4.61 -19.98
N GLU A 144 -1.65 -3.38 -20.20
CA GLU A 144 -0.33 -2.96 -19.71
C GLU A 144 -0.29 -2.73 -18.20
N GLN A 145 -1.45 -2.45 -17.56
CA GLN A 145 -1.58 -2.19 -16.12
C GLN A 145 -1.61 -3.47 -15.29
N ARG A 146 -0.64 -4.36 -15.58
CA ARG A 146 -0.43 -5.60 -14.82
C ARG A 146 -0.15 -5.28 -13.37
N GLN A 147 -0.67 -6.11 -12.48
CA GLN A 147 -0.48 -5.95 -11.04
C GLN A 147 0.69 -6.80 -10.56
N PHE A 148 1.51 -6.22 -9.71
CA PHE A 148 2.63 -6.89 -9.06
C PHE A 148 2.44 -6.78 -7.55
N LEU A 149 2.52 -7.90 -6.85
CA LEU A 149 2.35 -7.97 -5.39
C LEU A 149 3.58 -8.59 -4.76
N VAL A 150 4.28 -7.77 -4.00
CA VAL A 150 5.45 -8.18 -3.22
C VAL A 150 5.02 -8.44 -1.79
N LEU A 151 5.37 -9.62 -1.27
CA LEU A 151 5.23 -9.94 0.13
C LEU A 151 6.53 -9.54 0.84
N LEU A 152 6.45 -8.48 1.65
CA LEU A 152 7.55 -7.98 2.46
C LEU A 152 7.47 -8.63 3.85
N ASP A 153 8.52 -9.28 4.28
CA ASP A 153 8.64 -9.71 5.67
C ASP A 153 9.71 -8.91 6.39
N THR A 154 10.96 -9.06 5.96
CA THR A 154 12.11 -8.30 6.44
C THR A 154 13.07 -8.03 5.28
N ALA A 155 13.88 -6.98 5.39
CA ALA A 155 15.01 -6.77 4.51
C ALA A 155 16.25 -7.44 5.13
N GLU A 156 17.07 -8.07 4.32
CA GLU A 156 18.36 -8.62 4.72
C GLU A 156 19.49 -7.76 4.16
N SER A 157 20.46 -7.41 5.00
CA SER A 157 21.63 -6.64 4.63
C SER A 157 22.86 -7.09 5.41
N HIS A 158 23.97 -7.32 4.73
CA HIS A 158 25.24 -7.67 5.36
C HIS A 158 25.85 -6.53 6.19
N SER A 159 25.42 -5.29 5.96
CA SER A 159 25.92 -4.11 6.68
C SER A 159 25.06 -3.69 7.87
N GLY A 160 23.88 -4.29 8.07
CA GLY A 160 22.86 -3.83 9.02
C GLY A 160 22.21 -2.49 8.63
N TYR A 161 22.43 -2.03 7.40
CA TYR A 161 21.87 -0.80 6.83
C TYR A 161 21.27 -1.05 5.44
N VAL A 162 20.17 -0.38 5.15
CA VAL A 162 19.53 -0.35 3.83
C VAL A 162 19.48 1.11 3.36
N GLY A 163 20.23 1.44 2.32
CA GLY A 163 20.27 2.81 1.80
C GLY A 163 20.66 3.87 2.85
N GLY A 164 21.57 3.53 3.78
CA GLY A 164 22.02 4.41 4.86
C GLY A 164 21.06 4.49 6.07
N ILE A 165 20.01 3.68 6.11
CA ILE A 165 19.06 3.56 7.22
C ILE A 165 19.37 2.27 7.98
N LYS A 166 19.29 2.28 9.32
CA LYS A 166 19.38 1.06 10.12
C LYS A 166 18.34 0.04 9.65
N GLU A 167 18.75 -1.21 9.51
CA GLU A 167 17.88 -2.28 9.02
C GLU A 167 16.60 -2.43 9.85
N SER A 168 16.70 -2.33 11.18
CA SER A 168 15.55 -2.34 12.08
C SER A 168 14.53 -1.22 11.79
N GLU A 169 15.00 -0.04 11.44
CA GLU A 169 14.17 1.10 11.06
C GLU A 169 13.51 0.89 9.69
N PHE A 170 14.28 0.37 8.74
CA PHE A 170 13.75 0.01 7.42
C PHE A 170 12.71 -1.12 7.52
N ASN A 171 12.96 -2.16 8.33
CA ASN A 171 12.03 -3.26 8.57
C ASN A 171 10.74 -2.77 9.23
N LEU A 172 10.84 -1.82 10.16
CA LEU A 172 9.66 -1.21 10.77
C LEU A 172 8.80 -0.49 9.72
N TYR A 173 9.40 0.27 8.81
CA TYR A 173 8.71 0.86 7.68
C TYR A 173 8.14 -0.22 6.75
N ALA A 174 8.96 -1.20 6.35
CA ALA A 174 8.57 -2.24 5.41
C ALA A 174 7.38 -3.11 5.90
N THR A 175 7.21 -3.25 7.22
CA THR A 175 6.15 -4.08 7.79
C THR A 175 4.99 -3.30 8.40
N ARG A 176 5.10 -1.97 8.61
CA ARG A 176 4.11 -1.19 9.37
C ARG A 176 3.59 0.06 8.67
N ALA A 177 4.23 0.52 7.60
CA ALA A 177 3.76 1.71 6.89
C ALA A 177 2.53 1.42 6.03
N ILE A 178 1.68 2.46 5.88
CA ILE A 178 0.59 2.51 4.89
C ILE A 178 0.74 3.82 4.15
N GLU A 179 1.02 3.76 2.86
CA GLU A 179 1.13 4.91 1.98
C GLU A 179 0.85 4.53 0.52
N TYR A 180 0.57 5.51 -0.30
CA TYR A 180 0.51 5.35 -1.75
C TYR A 180 1.10 6.58 -2.44
N ASP A 181 1.52 6.39 -3.69
CA ASP A 181 2.10 7.43 -4.51
C ASP A 181 1.97 7.09 -5.99
N VAL A 182 1.99 8.09 -6.85
CA VAL A 182 2.24 7.94 -8.29
C VAL A 182 3.65 8.44 -8.54
N VAL A 183 4.58 7.50 -8.65
CA VAL A 183 5.99 7.81 -8.87
C VAL A 183 6.21 8.07 -10.35
N ALA A 184 6.76 9.22 -10.69
CA ALA A 184 7.04 9.61 -12.06
C ALA A 184 8.47 10.15 -12.20
N ASN A 185 9.10 9.79 -13.29
CA ASN A 185 10.35 10.34 -13.81
C ASN A 185 10.42 10.14 -15.33
N ASP A 186 11.50 10.54 -15.98
CA ASP A 186 11.67 10.49 -17.44
C ASP A 186 11.54 9.08 -18.04
N ILE A 187 11.80 8.03 -17.27
CA ILE A 187 11.87 6.64 -17.75
C ILE A 187 10.74 5.74 -17.23
N ALA A 188 10.01 6.18 -16.20
CA ALA A 188 8.97 5.37 -15.60
C ALA A 188 7.89 6.21 -14.90
N ILE A 189 6.64 5.77 -15.06
CA ILE A 189 5.50 6.19 -14.25
C ILE A 189 4.86 4.91 -13.72
N PHE A 190 4.72 4.81 -12.42
CA PHE A 190 4.08 3.65 -11.79
C PHE A 190 3.36 4.02 -10.51
N ILE A 191 2.33 3.28 -10.19
CA ILE A 191 1.58 3.39 -8.96
C ILE A 191 2.28 2.53 -7.92
N TYR A 192 2.61 3.15 -6.80
CA TYR A 192 3.23 2.55 -5.63
C TYR A 192 2.24 2.54 -4.48
N ILE A 193 1.90 1.36 -3.95
CA ILE A 193 0.99 1.23 -2.82
C ILE A 193 1.61 0.28 -1.81
N LYS A 194 1.94 0.82 -0.65
CA LYS A 194 2.54 0.10 0.46
C LYS A 194 1.55 0.00 1.61
N PHE A 195 1.29 -1.22 2.09
CA PHE A 195 0.47 -1.42 3.29
C PHE A 195 0.95 -2.63 4.08
N LEU A 196 1.33 -2.40 5.31
CA LEU A 196 1.90 -3.41 6.21
C LEU A 196 2.99 -4.25 5.50
N LYS A 197 2.88 -5.56 5.45
CA LYS A 197 3.86 -6.46 4.79
C LYS A 197 3.65 -6.58 3.28
N PHE A 198 2.88 -5.72 2.65
CA PHE A 198 2.55 -5.79 1.23
C PHE A 198 3.03 -4.56 0.48
N LEU A 199 3.55 -4.78 -0.72
CA LEU A 199 3.85 -3.73 -1.69
C LEU A 199 3.21 -4.07 -3.02
N VAL A 200 2.36 -3.18 -3.51
CA VAL A 200 1.72 -3.28 -4.83
C VAL A 200 2.39 -2.29 -5.77
N LEU A 201 2.73 -2.77 -6.95
CA LEU A 201 3.24 -1.96 -8.04
C LEU A 201 2.34 -2.15 -9.27
N CYS A 202 1.99 -1.04 -9.92
CA CYS A 202 1.26 -1.08 -11.19
C CYS A 202 1.91 -0.10 -12.17
N PRO A 203 2.43 -0.56 -13.32
CA PRO A 203 3.01 0.32 -14.32
C PRO A 203 1.94 1.16 -14.99
N VAL A 204 2.19 2.44 -15.17
CA VAL A 204 1.48 3.36 -16.04
C VAL A 204 2.25 3.48 -17.35
N TYR A 205 3.53 3.83 -17.25
CA TYR A 205 4.53 3.81 -18.32
C TYR A 205 5.84 3.33 -17.73
N ILE A 206 6.49 2.35 -18.32
CA ILE A 206 7.79 1.86 -17.87
C ILE A 206 8.53 1.18 -19.02
N GLN A 207 9.78 1.57 -19.24
CA GLN A 207 10.62 1.01 -20.29
C GLN A 207 11.01 -0.45 -20.02
N SER A 208 11.18 -0.82 -18.74
CA SER A 208 11.55 -2.17 -18.36
C SER A 208 10.89 -2.59 -17.03
N GLN A 209 10.29 -3.79 -17.04
CA GLN A 209 9.75 -4.46 -15.84
C GLN A 209 10.71 -5.52 -15.31
N LYS A 210 12.01 -5.42 -15.63
CA LYS A 210 13.04 -6.32 -15.11
C LYS A 210 13.06 -6.22 -13.57
N GLY A 211 13.10 -7.35 -12.89
CA GLY A 211 13.01 -7.41 -11.42
C GLY A 211 11.59 -7.56 -10.86
N TRP A 212 10.54 -7.14 -11.58
CA TRP A 212 9.15 -7.24 -11.10
C TRP A 212 8.45 -8.55 -11.50
N ARG A 213 9.00 -9.29 -12.47
CA ARG A 213 8.32 -10.46 -13.09
C ARG A 213 7.97 -11.56 -12.11
N SER A 214 8.80 -11.80 -11.09
CA SER A 214 8.61 -12.85 -10.09
C SER A 214 7.41 -12.61 -9.17
N CYS A 215 6.97 -11.35 -9.00
CA CYS A 215 5.84 -10.98 -8.18
C CYS A 215 4.58 -10.56 -8.98
N ARG A 216 4.56 -10.88 -10.28
CA ARG A 216 3.41 -10.60 -11.14
C ARG A 216 2.19 -11.43 -10.74
N VAL A 217 1.07 -10.76 -10.52
CA VAL A 217 -0.22 -11.41 -10.27
C VAL A 217 -0.90 -11.73 -11.60
N ASN A 218 -1.23 -13.00 -11.81
CA ASN A 218 -1.97 -13.44 -12.98
C ASN A 218 -3.46 -13.09 -12.81
N HIS A 219 -4.06 -12.47 -13.82
CA HIS A 219 -5.47 -12.07 -13.81
C HIS A 219 -6.48 -13.24 -13.76
N ARG A 220 -6.04 -14.46 -14.06
CA ARG A 220 -6.89 -15.67 -14.01
C ARG A 220 -6.78 -16.40 -12.67
N GLY A 221 -5.69 -16.19 -11.93
CA GLY A 221 -5.38 -16.88 -10.68
C GLY A 221 -4.01 -17.50 -10.68
N GLY A 222 -3.60 -18.06 -9.54
CA GLY A 222 -2.28 -18.65 -9.36
C GLY A 222 -1.96 -18.92 -7.90
N ILE A 223 -0.66 -18.99 -7.61
CA ILE A 223 -0.12 -19.16 -6.27
C ILE A 223 0.68 -17.92 -5.91
N LEU A 224 0.32 -17.29 -4.80
CA LEU A 224 1.07 -16.21 -4.16
C LEU A 224 1.94 -16.80 -3.06
N LYS A 225 3.23 -16.53 -3.10
CA LYS A 225 4.21 -16.93 -2.07
C LYS A 225 5.31 -15.89 -1.97
N PRO A 226 6.02 -15.80 -0.82
CA PRO A 226 7.23 -15.00 -0.74
C PRO A 226 8.23 -15.45 -1.81
N SER A 227 8.85 -14.49 -2.44
CA SER A 227 9.88 -14.73 -3.44
C SER A 227 11.02 -13.73 -3.24
N SER A 228 12.24 -14.17 -3.48
CA SER A 228 13.37 -13.26 -3.59
C SER A 228 13.12 -12.30 -4.76
N ILE A 229 13.18 -11.02 -4.50
CA ILE A 229 12.94 -9.96 -5.49
C ILE A 229 14.11 -9.00 -5.45
N GLU A 230 14.65 -8.76 -6.63
CA GLU A 230 15.54 -7.65 -6.84
C GLU A 230 14.69 -6.43 -7.23
N LEU A 231 14.44 -5.56 -6.26
CA LEU A 231 13.75 -4.30 -6.53
C LEU A 231 14.65 -3.41 -7.38
N ASN A 232 14.08 -2.83 -8.45
CA ASN A 232 14.82 -1.84 -9.22
C ASN A 232 15.05 -0.56 -8.41
N ASP A 233 16.05 0.22 -8.82
CA ASP A 233 16.56 1.36 -8.05
C ASP A 233 15.46 2.37 -7.68
N TYR A 234 14.50 2.64 -8.56
CA TYR A 234 13.46 3.64 -8.24
C TYR A 234 12.44 3.14 -7.20
N VAL A 235 12.12 1.84 -7.17
CA VAL A 235 11.24 1.28 -6.13
C VAL A 235 11.97 1.27 -4.80
N LEU A 236 13.22 0.80 -4.78
CA LEU A 236 14.05 0.81 -3.58
C LEU A 236 14.25 2.24 -3.06
N HIS A 237 14.55 3.19 -3.94
CA HIS A 237 14.72 4.60 -3.58
C HIS A 237 13.43 5.20 -3.00
N ARG A 238 12.27 4.86 -3.58
CA ARG A 238 10.98 5.28 -3.03
C ARG A 238 10.72 4.69 -1.64
N MET A 239 11.07 3.43 -1.39
CA MET A 239 10.97 2.80 -0.08
C MET A 239 11.91 3.46 0.95
N ILE A 240 13.15 3.74 0.58
CA ILE A 240 14.13 4.43 1.43
C ILE A 240 13.64 5.82 1.82
N ASN A 241 13.09 6.57 0.87
CA ASN A 241 12.53 7.90 1.14
C ASN A 241 11.30 7.82 2.07
N GLY A 242 10.43 6.83 1.90
CA GLY A 242 9.31 6.57 2.80
C GLY A 242 9.79 6.23 4.22
N ALA A 243 10.82 5.40 4.35
CA ALA A 243 11.42 5.07 5.64
C ALA A 243 12.05 6.29 6.32
N ARG A 244 12.82 7.10 5.59
CA ARG A 244 13.38 8.38 6.10
C ARG A 244 12.29 9.33 6.60
N LYS A 245 11.21 9.48 5.81
CA LYS A 245 10.05 10.30 6.20
C LYS A 245 9.40 9.78 7.48
N ALA A 246 9.28 8.47 7.66
CA ALA A 246 8.73 7.86 8.86
C ALA A 246 9.65 8.07 10.09
N ILE A 247 10.97 8.00 9.92
CA ILE A 247 11.97 8.26 10.96
C ILE A 247 11.87 9.72 11.41
N ASN A 248 12.02 10.67 10.49
CA ASN A 248 11.96 12.11 10.77
C ASN A 248 10.64 12.51 11.45
N SER A 249 9.54 11.89 11.02
CA SER A 249 8.23 12.10 11.65
C SER A 249 8.20 11.64 13.11
N ARG A 250 8.84 10.54 13.46
CA ARG A 250 8.93 10.09 14.87
C ARG A 250 9.80 11.01 15.71
N GLU A 251 10.88 11.49 15.16
CA GLU A 251 11.77 12.44 15.83
C GLU A 251 11.13 13.80 16.08
N SER A 252 10.15 14.18 15.25
CA SER A 252 9.38 15.43 15.38
C SER A 252 8.17 15.35 16.33
N ILE A 253 7.98 14.22 17.03
CA ILE A 253 6.95 14.08 18.05
C ILE A 253 7.28 15.00 19.24
N SER A 254 6.31 15.85 19.63
CA SER A 254 6.47 16.78 20.77
C SER A 254 6.65 16.02 22.10
N GLY A 255 7.35 16.66 23.06
CA GLY A 255 7.56 16.08 24.40
C GLY A 255 6.26 15.63 25.06
N ARG A 256 5.20 16.47 25.03
CA ARG A 256 3.88 16.11 25.55
C ARG A 256 3.31 14.84 24.92
N GLN A 257 3.42 14.68 23.58
CA GLN A 257 2.93 13.48 22.91
C GLN A 257 3.82 12.27 23.20
N SER A 258 5.13 12.46 23.35
CA SER A 258 6.07 11.42 23.76
C SER A 258 5.71 10.86 25.14
N ASP A 259 5.38 11.73 26.09
CA ASP A 259 5.00 11.32 27.45
C ASP A 259 3.67 10.53 27.45
N ILE A 260 2.69 10.94 26.64
CA ILE A 260 1.43 10.17 26.46
C ILE A 260 1.73 8.79 25.88
N ILE A 261 2.61 8.71 24.87
CA ILE A 261 2.99 7.43 24.26
C ILE A 261 3.68 6.53 25.29
N LYS A 262 4.65 7.05 26.05
CA LYS A 262 5.35 6.32 27.12
C LYS A 262 4.39 5.80 28.17
N LYS A 263 3.46 6.66 28.65
CA LYS A 263 2.44 6.27 29.61
C LYS A 263 1.60 5.09 29.08
N ASN A 264 1.07 5.21 27.85
CA ASN A 264 0.26 4.16 27.23
C ASN A 264 1.03 2.84 27.04
N LEU A 265 2.36 2.91 26.76
CA LEU A 265 3.20 1.72 26.65
C LEU A 265 3.43 1.07 28.02
N ASN A 266 3.68 1.85 29.06
CA ASN A 266 3.90 1.34 30.42
C ASN A 266 2.66 0.67 31.02
N GLU A 267 1.45 1.03 30.55
CA GLU A 267 0.17 0.39 30.95
C GLU A 267 -0.07 -0.96 30.24
N GLN A 268 0.75 -1.33 29.24
CA GLN A 268 0.61 -2.60 28.53
C GLN A 268 1.38 -3.72 29.25
N GLN A 269 0.86 -4.95 29.13
CA GLN A 269 1.56 -6.13 29.63
C GLN A 269 2.88 -6.35 28.86
N PRO A 270 4.02 -6.62 29.56
CA PRO A 270 5.32 -6.80 28.93
C PRO A 270 5.33 -7.86 27.81
N GLU A 271 4.64 -8.97 28.01
CA GLU A 271 4.51 -10.06 27.03
C GLU A 271 3.81 -9.59 25.74
N LYS A 272 2.77 -8.76 25.87
CA LYS A 272 2.08 -8.20 24.71
C LYS A 272 2.95 -7.22 23.93
N LEU A 273 3.81 -6.47 24.61
CA LEU A 273 4.79 -5.58 23.99
C LEU A 273 5.86 -6.38 23.25
N ALA A 274 6.45 -7.41 23.89
CA ALA A 274 7.49 -8.26 23.31
C ALA A 274 7.00 -9.03 22.07
N ASN A 275 5.75 -9.48 22.10
CA ASN A 275 5.11 -10.20 20.98
C ASN A 275 4.46 -9.26 19.95
N SER A 276 4.58 -7.94 20.10
CA SER A 276 4.01 -7.01 19.14
C SER A 276 4.74 -7.08 17.79
N PRO A 277 4.04 -6.88 16.64
CA PRO A 277 4.69 -6.83 15.34
C PRO A 277 5.80 -5.77 15.22
N ILE A 278 5.74 -4.72 16.04
CA ILE A 278 6.78 -3.69 16.12
C ILE A 278 8.05 -4.27 16.76
N ALA A 279 7.92 -4.93 17.92
CA ALA A 279 9.05 -5.57 18.58
C ALA A 279 9.69 -6.65 17.69
N GLN A 280 8.87 -7.47 17.03
CA GLN A 280 9.35 -8.49 16.10
C GLN A 280 10.10 -7.90 14.90
N ALA A 281 9.63 -6.79 14.31
CA ALA A 281 10.32 -6.11 13.21
C ALA A 281 11.71 -5.57 13.63
N ILE A 282 11.84 -5.14 14.88
CA ILE A 282 13.11 -4.65 15.44
C ILE A 282 14.05 -5.81 15.80
N LEU A 283 13.52 -6.89 16.37
CA LEU A 283 14.33 -8.04 16.83
C LEU A 283 14.88 -8.87 15.66
N LYS A 284 14.12 -9.08 14.60
CA LYS A 284 14.55 -9.83 13.40
C LYS A 284 15.79 -9.22 12.71
N SER A 285 16.05 -7.93 12.89
CA SER A 285 17.25 -7.27 12.35
C SER A 285 18.51 -7.46 13.21
N LYS A 286 18.41 -8.21 14.32
CA LYS A 286 19.54 -8.49 15.22
C LYS A 286 20.01 -9.96 15.19
N ALA A 287 19.26 -10.80 14.47
CA ALA A 287 19.58 -12.21 14.27
C ALA A 287 20.34 -12.43 12.95
#